data_c688a347826f73ee1099cf70ef506cd0
#
_entry.id   c688a347826f73ee1099cf70ef506cd0
#
_cell.length_a   1.000
_cell.length_b   1.000
_cell.length_c   1.000
_cell.angle_alpha   90.00
_cell.angle_beta   90.00
_cell.angle_gamma   90.00
#
_symmetry.space_group_name_H-M   'P 1'
#
loop_
_entity.id
_entity.type
_entity.pdbx_description
1 polymer ?
#
loop_
_entity_poly.entity_id
_entity_poly.type
_entity_poly.pdbx_seq_one_letter_code
_entity_poly.pdbx_strand_id
1 'polypeptide(L)'
;MGRILAVTEYDEVEPACTTVRTIDPVMNHSECKTIVPILTVMVDYGNAPFLWLVDKPDEGGLGPNCCDGTYWDESFPMSEGLWRKFADWAIEFDRTSFYSDDFDASDWDWVAFHTRGLQLTRWLKEEVGDAY
;
A
#
# COMPACT_ATOMS: atom_id res chain seq x y z
N MET A 1 -15.63 2.19 -13.76
CA MET A 1 -14.41 2.58 -13.02
C MET A 1 -14.04 1.45 -12.07
N GLY A 2 -13.05 0.66 -12.42
CA GLY A 2 -12.58 -0.45 -11.59
C GLY A 2 -11.62 0.07 -10.53
N ARG A 3 -12.02 0.09 -9.25
CA ARG A 3 -11.10 0.23 -8.13
C ARG A 3 -10.36 -1.09 -7.95
N ILE A 4 -9.04 -1.06 -8.07
CA ILE A 4 -8.20 -2.20 -7.71
C ILE A 4 -7.97 -2.10 -6.21
N LEU A 5 -8.70 -2.90 -5.45
CA LEU A 5 -8.38 -3.14 -4.05
C LEU A 5 -7.48 -4.37 -4.01
N ALA A 6 -6.20 -4.18 -3.73
CA ALA A 6 -5.38 -5.30 -3.30
C ALA A 6 -5.81 -5.65 -1.87
N VAL A 7 -6.59 -6.71 -1.73
CA VAL A 7 -6.94 -7.26 -0.42
C VAL A 7 -5.71 -8.00 0.08
N THR A 8 -5.05 -7.45 1.09
CA THR A 8 -4.06 -8.18 1.88
C THR A 8 -4.81 -9.18 2.76
N GLU A 9 -4.59 -10.47 2.58
CA GLU A 9 -4.99 -11.50 3.54
C GLU A 9 -4.26 -11.22 4.86
N TYR A 10 -5.02 -11.01 5.92
CA TYR A 10 -4.51 -10.89 7.27
C TYR A 10 -4.20 -12.28 7.82
N ASP A 11 -2.93 -12.63 7.97
CA ASP A 11 -2.53 -13.62 8.94
C ASP A 11 -2.41 -12.92 10.31
N GLU A 12 -3.27 -13.27 11.23
CA GLU A 12 -3.17 -12.85 12.63
C GLU A 12 -1.92 -13.47 13.25
N VAL A 13 -0.82 -12.72 13.26
CA VAL A 13 0.32 -13.03 14.11
C VAL A 13 0.16 -12.22 15.39
N GLU A 14 -0.24 -12.86 16.46
CA GLU A 14 -0.21 -12.27 17.80
C GLU A 14 1.23 -11.88 18.16
N PRO A 15 1.51 -10.60 18.46
CA PRO A 15 2.80 -10.24 19.04
C PRO A 15 2.84 -10.76 20.48
N ALA A 16 3.83 -11.58 20.78
CA ALA A 16 4.12 -12.02 22.14
C ALA A 16 4.44 -10.81 23.02
N CYS A 17 3.46 -10.34 23.76
CA CYS A 17 3.63 -9.33 24.79
C CYS A 17 4.31 -9.99 25.99
N THR A 18 5.60 -9.69 26.21
CA THR A 18 6.31 -10.15 27.41
C THR A 18 5.77 -9.42 28.62
N THR A 19 4.93 -10.11 29.40
CA THR A 19 4.31 -9.60 30.61
C THR A 19 5.34 -9.51 31.73
N VAL A 20 5.73 -8.30 32.11
CA VAL A 20 6.31 -8.06 33.43
C VAL A 20 5.15 -7.98 34.42
N ARG A 21 5.06 -8.99 35.30
CA ARG A 21 4.05 -9.03 36.35
C ARG A 21 4.38 -7.97 37.41
N THR A 22 3.57 -6.92 37.46
CA THR A 22 3.36 -6.16 38.68
C THR A 22 1.89 -6.34 39.06
N ILE A 23 1.68 -6.90 40.24
CA ILE A 23 0.35 -7.19 40.78
C ILE A 23 -0.22 -5.91 41.38
N ASP A 24 -1.19 -5.29 40.68
CA ASP A 24 -2.17 -4.39 41.28
C ASP A 24 -3.57 -4.74 40.75
N PRO A 25 -4.53 -5.03 41.63
CA PRO A 25 -5.83 -5.58 41.23
C PRO A 25 -6.89 -4.49 40.96
N VAL A 26 -6.52 -3.34 40.47
CA VAL A 26 -7.48 -2.33 40.01
C VAL A 26 -6.85 -1.62 38.83
N MET A 27 -7.32 -1.91 37.63
CA MET A 27 -7.40 -0.92 36.57
C MET A 27 -7.46 -1.56 35.18
N ASN A 28 -8.51 -1.25 34.50
CA ASN A 28 -8.64 -1.07 33.07
C ASN A 28 -7.49 -1.70 32.23
N HIS A 29 -7.78 -2.86 31.69
CA HIS A 29 -7.07 -3.33 30.50
C HIS A 29 -7.32 -2.31 29.38
N SER A 30 -6.57 -1.22 29.37
CA SER A 30 -6.26 -0.51 28.15
C SER A 30 -5.39 -1.46 27.36
N GLU A 31 -6.02 -2.31 26.57
CA GLU A 31 -5.31 -3.00 25.49
C GLU A 31 -4.63 -1.91 24.68
N CYS A 32 -3.30 -1.82 24.80
CA CYS A 32 -2.50 -0.98 23.93
C CYS A 32 -2.58 -1.61 22.53
N LYS A 33 -3.67 -1.30 21.84
CA LYS A 33 -3.88 -1.71 20.46
C LYS A 33 -2.83 -0.98 19.65
N THR A 34 -1.71 -1.63 19.41
CA THR A 34 -0.70 -1.08 18.49
C THR A 34 -1.34 -1.03 17.12
N ILE A 35 -1.75 0.16 16.70
CA ILE A 35 -2.30 0.36 15.37
C ILE A 35 -1.11 0.33 14.41
N VAL A 36 -1.01 -0.74 13.63
CA VAL A 36 -0.04 -0.84 12.55
C VAL A 36 -0.59 -0.05 11.36
N PRO A 37 0.15 0.91 10.80
CA PRO A 37 -0.28 1.63 9.63
C PRO A 37 -0.41 0.67 8.43
N ILE A 38 -1.37 0.95 7.54
CA ILE A 38 -1.64 0.13 6.36
C ILE A 38 -1.11 0.85 5.13
N LEU A 39 -0.30 0.17 4.33
CA LEU A 39 0.05 0.60 2.98
C LEU A 39 -0.96 0.04 1.98
N THR A 40 -1.60 0.92 1.24
CA THR A 40 -2.51 0.54 0.16
C THR A 40 -1.82 0.76 -1.18
N VAL A 41 -1.73 -0.29 -1.98
CA VAL A 41 -1.26 -0.23 -3.37
C VAL A 41 -2.45 0.08 -4.25
N MET A 42 -2.45 1.26 -4.84
CA MET A 42 -3.50 1.69 -5.76
C MET A 42 -2.95 2.77 -6.68
N VAL A 43 -3.13 2.60 -7.98
CA VAL A 43 -2.76 3.63 -8.95
C VAL A 43 -3.86 4.67 -9.10
N ASP A 44 -3.45 5.91 -9.36
CA ASP A 44 -4.36 7.01 -9.71
C ASP A 44 -3.68 7.92 -10.75
N TYR A 45 -4.43 8.86 -11.29
CA TYR A 45 -3.95 9.81 -12.28
C TYR A 45 -3.23 11.00 -11.64
N GLY A 46 -2.32 11.58 -12.41
CA GLY A 46 -1.54 12.75 -12.00
C GLY A 46 -0.33 12.37 -11.16
N ASN A 47 0.88 12.57 -11.69
CA ASN A 47 2.16 12.14 -11.10
C ASN A 47 2.26 10.63 -10.82
N ALA A 48 1.34 9.83 -11.34
CA ALA A 48 1.31 8.38 -11.20
C ALA A 48 1.51 7.90 -9.74
N PRO A 49 0.65 8.30 -8.78
CA PRO A 49 0.75 7.82 -7.42
C PRO A 49 0.41 6.33 -7.35
N PHE A 50 1.06 5.59 -6.45
CA PHE A 50 0.85 4.15 -6.33
C PHE A 50 0.83 3.61 -4.90
N LEU A 51 1.30 4.36 -3.89
CA LEU A 51 1.21 3.97 -2.49
C LEU A 51 0.53 5.03 -1.65
N TRP A 52 -0.34 4.58 -0.77
CA TRP A 52 -1.14 5.40 0.13
C TRP A 52 -1.01 4.88 1.55
N LEU A 53 -0.72 5.77 2.48
CA LEU A 53 -0.54 5.41 3.88
C LEU A 53 -1.82 5.68 4.65
N VAL A 54 -2.37 4.64 5.29
CA VAL A 54 -3.48 4.75 6.23
C VAL A 54 -2.93 4.52 7.63
N ASP A 55 -2.70 5.59 8.37
CA ASP A 55 -2.19 5.55 9.74
C ASP A 55 -3.30 5.36 10.78
N LYS A 56 -4.55 5.57 10.39
CA LYS A 56 -5.74 5.41 11.24
C LYS A 56 -6.82 4.60 10.52
N PRO A 57 -6.64 3.29 10.39
CA PRO A 57 -7.59 2.45 9.64
C PRO A 57 -9.01 2.47 10.22
N ASP A 58 -9.16 2.72 11.52
CA ASP A 58 -10.48 2.77 12.20
C ASP A 58 -11.31 4.01 11.79
N GLU A 59 -10.69 5.07 11.27
CA GLU A 59 -11.38 6.28 10.81
C GLU A 59 -11.90 6.14 9.37
N GLY A 60 -11.48 5.11 8.65
CA GLY A 60 -11.84 4.87 7.25
C GLY A 60 -11.15 5.83 6.28
N GLY A 61 -11.28 5.52 5.01
CA GLY A 61 -10.73 6.35 3.93
C GLY A 61 -9.34 5.91 3.48
N LEU A 62 -8.91 6.55 2.39
CA LEU A 62 -7.58 6.39 1.83
C LEU A 62 -6.71 7.51 2.39
N GLY A 63 -5.61 7.16 3.04
CA GLY A 63 -4.65 8.13 3.57
C GLY A 63 -3.93 8.93 2.48
N PRO A 64 -2.96 9.76 2.84
CA PRO A 64 -2.19 10.52 1.89
C PRO A 64 -1.37 9.60 0.98
N ASN A 65 -1.13 10.05 -0.25
CA ASN A 65 -0.15 9.45 -1.13
C ASN A 65 1.25 9.58 -0.50
N CYS A 66 1.97 8.48 -0.36
CA CYS A 66 3.32 8.46 0.17
C CYS A 66 4.39 8.12 -0.88
N CYS A 67 3.99 7.58 -2.03
CA CYS A 67 4.90 7.35 -3.15
C CYS A 67 4.20 7.55 -4.49
N ASP A 68 4.87 8.19 -5.41
CA ASP A 68 4.43 8.42 -6.78
C ASP A 68 5.53 8.15 -7.81
N GLY A 69 5.23 8.34 -9.08
CA GLY A 69 6.16 8.09 -10.18
C GLY A 69 7.18 9.19 -10.42
N THR A 70 7.25 10.25 -9.61
CA THR A 70 8.11 11.41 -9.87
C THR A 70 9.52 11.28 -9.30
N TYR A 71 9.65 10.77 -8.09
CA TYR A 71 10.97 10.56 -7.47
C TYR A 71 10.94 9.46 -6.41
N TRP A 72 12.10 8.84 -6.22
CA TRP A 72 12.31 7.88 -5.14
C TRP A 72 12.80 8.58 -3.88
N ASP A 73 12.19 8.23 -2.74
CA ASP A 73 12.58 8.71 -1.42
C ASP A 73 13.30 7.59 -0.66
N GLU A 74 14.59 7.76 -0.42
CA GLU A 74 15.43 6.80 0.31
C GLU A 74 15.02 6.61 1.77
N SER A 75 14.24 7.56 2.35
CA SER A 75 13.73 7.43 3.71
C SER A 75 12.58 6.43 3.84
N PHE A 76 11.92 6.11 2.73
CA PHE A 76 10.88 5.09 2.68
C PHE A 76 11.49 3.69 2.55
N PRO A 77 11.02 2.68 3.31
CA PRO A 77 11.62 1.34 3.34
C PRO A 77 11.31 0.51 2.08
N MET A 78 11.62 1.04 0.93
CA MET A 78 11.48 0.39 -0.38
C MET A 78 12.73 0.66 -1.20
N SER A 79 13.29 -0.38 -1.82
CA SER A 79 14.45 -0.22 -2.69
C SER A 79 14.13 0.63 -3.93
N GLU A 80 15.12 1.35 -4.44
CA GLU A 80 14.98 2.10 -5.69
C GLU A 80 14.56 1.20 -6.86
N GLY A 81 15.07 -0.04 -6.89
CA GLY A 81 14.72 -1.00 -7.94
C GLY A 81 13.24 -1.39 -7.92
N LEU A 82 12.64 -1.57 -6.74
CA LEU A 82 11.22 -1.84 -6.59
C LEU A 82 10.40 -0.58 -6.88
N TRP A 83 10.84 0.59 -6.40
CA TRP A 83 10.19 1.86 -6.71
C TRP A 83 10.09 2.09 -8.24
N ARG A 84 11.16 1.85 -8.99
CA ARG A 84 11.14 1.99 -10.46
C ARG A 84 10.08 1.11 -11.12
N LYS A 85 9.93 -0.14 -10.66
CA LYS A 85 8.91 -1.06 -11.17
C LYS A 85 7.49 -0.56 -10.89
N PHE A 86 7.25 -0.02 -9.69
CA PHE A 86 5.99 0.62 -9.35
C PHE A 86 5.74 1.88 -10.19
N ALA A 87 6.75 2.72 -10.35
CA ALA A 87 6.63 3.94 -11.14
C ALA A 87 6.27 3.62 -12.60
N ASP A 88 6.95 2.66 -13.22
CA ASP A 88 6.65 2.23 -14.58
C ASP A 88 5.21 1.71 -14.71
N TRP A 89 4.76 0.91 -13.75
CA TRP A 89 3.39 0.37 -13.70
C TRP A 89 2.35 1.48 -13.53
N ALA A 90 2.60 2.44 -12.63
CA ALA A 90 1.69 3.56 -12.39
C ALA A 90 1.66 4.56 -13.55
N ILE A 91 2.80 4.83 -14.20
CA ILE A 91 2.89 5.67 -15.39
C ILE A 91 2.13 5.02 -16.56
N GLU A 92 2.18 3.70 -16.69
CA GLU A 92 1.40 2.98 -17.68
C GLU A 92 -0.11 3.23 -17.47
N PHE A 93 -0.57 3.22 -16.22
CA PHE A 93 -1.96 3.57 -15.89
C PHE A 93 -2.27 5.04 -16.19
N ASP A 94 -1.38 5.96 -15.85
CA ASP A 94 -1.57 7.39 -16.08
C ASP A 94 -1.78 7.71 -17.58
N ARG A 95 -1.19 6.92 -18.47
CA ARG A 95 -1.39 7.02 -19.93
C ARG A 95 -2.78 6.59 -20.40
N THR A 96 -3.56 5.91 -19.57
CA THR A 96 -4.95 5.55 -19.85
C THR A 96 -5.94 6.68 -19.58
N SER A 97 -5.47 7.87 -19.21
CA SER A 97 -6.33 8.99 -18.86
C SER A 97 -7.22 9.38 -20.06
N PHE A 98 -8.43 9.82 -19.76
CA PHE A 98 -9.42 10.29 -20.76
C PHE A 98 -8.93 11.47 -21.60
N TYR A 99 -7.82 12.07 -21.25
CA TYR A 99 -7.17 13.16 -21.98
C TYR A 99 -6.17 12.67 -23.04
N SER A 100 -5.97 11.36 -23.12
CA SER A 100 -5.13 10.75 -24.18
C SER A 100 -6.04 10.38 -25.34
N ASP A 101 -5.99 11.13 -26.42
CA ASP A 101 -6.78 10.89 -27.65
C ASP A 101 -6.46 9.54 -28.31
N ASP A 102 -5.33 8.93 -27.94
CA ASP A 102 -4.82 7.68 -28.52
C ASP A 102 -5.13 6.42 -27.70
N PHE A 103 -5.84 6.56 -26.55
CA PHE A 103 -6.11 5.42 -25.70
C PHE A 103 -7.41 4.71 -26.06
N ASP A 104 -7.30 3.47 -26.52
CA ASP A 104 -8.43 2.56 -26.69
C ASP A 104 -8.50 1.55 -25.53
N ALA A 105 -9.54 1.69 -24.67
CA ALA A 105 -9.74 0.81 -23.51
C ALA A 105 -9.98 -0.65 -23.91
N SER A 106 -10.41 -0.94 -25.15
CA SER A 106 -10.67 -2.29 -25.62
C SER A 106 -9.39 -3.10 -25.84
N ASP A 107 -8.26 -2.44 -26.13
CA ASP A 107 -6.96 -3.06 -26.36
C ASP A 107 -6.10 -3.17 -25.09
N TRP A 108 -6.60 -2.64 -23.96
CA TRP A 108 -5.87 -2.67 -22.71
C TRP A 108 -6.04 -4.01 -21.99
N ASP A 109 -4.93 -4.69 -21.74
CA ASP A 109 -4.92 -5.93 -20.96
C ASP A 109 -4.98 -5.66 -19.46
N TRP A 110 -6.17 -5.45 -18.95
CA TRP A 110 -6.43 -5.23 -17.52
C TRP A 110 -5.95 -6.39 -16.67
N VAL A 111 -6.06 -7.63 -17.12
CA VAL A 111 -5.64 -8.80 -16.36
C VAL A 111 -4.13 -8.79 -16.16
N ALA A 112 -3.36 -8.54 -17.19
CA ALA A 112 -1.91 -8.44 -17.10
C ALA A 112 -1.49 -7.27 -16.22
N PHE A 113 -2.14 -6.12 -16.33
CA PHE A 113 -1.88 -4.94 -15.51
C PHE A 113 -2.11 -5.22 -14.02
N HIS A 114 -3.25 -5.81 -13.66
CA HIS A 114 -3.59 -6.17 -12.29
C HIS A 114 -2.63 -7.23 -11.73
N THR A 115 -2.28 -8.24 -12.52
CA THR A 115 -1.34 -9.29 -12.12
C THR A 115 0.02 -8.70 -11.76
N ARG A 116 0.51 -7.73 -12.53
CA ARG A 116 1.75 -7.01 -12.19
C ARG A 116 1.63 -6.23 -10.90
N GLY A 117 0.52 -5.51 -10.67
CA GLY A 117 0.26 -4.78 -9.43
C GLY A 117 0.28 -5.69 -8.20
N LEU A 118 -0.34 -6.88 -8.27
CA LEU A 118 -0.31 -7.88 -7.21
C LEU A 118 1.11 -8.41 -6.96
N GLN A 119 1.89 -8.64 -8.00
CA GLN A 119 3.28 -9.07 -7.86
C GLN A 119 4.15 -8.00 -7.19
N LEU A 120 3.98 -6.73 -7.58
CA LEU A 120 4.66 -5.60 -6.95
C LEU A 120 4.30 -5.47 -5.47
N THR A 121 3.02 -5.68 -5.12
CA THR A 121 2.54 -5.68 -3.74
C THR A 121 3.22 -6.77 -2.89
N ARG A 122 3.41 -7.97 -3.43
CA ARG A 122 4.11 -9.06 -2.74
C ARG A 122 5.59 -8.69 -2.49
N TRP A 123 6.28 -8.18 -3.48
CA TRP A 123 7.67 -7.72 -3.31
C TRP A 123 7.77 -6.57 -2.31
N LEU A 124 6.82 -5.64 -2.30
CA LEU A 124 6.78 -4.59 -1.30
C LEU A 124 6.64 -5.17 0.10
N LYS A 125 5.73 -6.13 0.32
CA LYS A 125 5.56 -6.78 1.62
C LYS A 125 6.83 -7.48 2.09
N GLU A 126 7.59 -8.10 1.18
CA GLU A 126 8.89 -8.71 1.48
C GLU A 126 9.93 -7.68 1.95
N GLU A 127 9.95 -6.48 1.35
CA GLU A 127 10.88 -5.41 1.71
C GLU A 127 10.49 -4.68 2.99
N VAL A 128 9.22 -4.33 3.18
CA VAL A 128 8.76 -3.55 4.35
C VAL A 128 8.52 -4.43 5.59
N GLY A 129 8.36 -5.73 5.41
CA GLY A 129 8.16 -6.69 6.50
C GLY A 129 6.92 -6.39 7.33
N ASP A 130 7.09 -6.37 8.65
CA ASP A 130 6.01 -6.16 9.61
C ASP A 130 5.86 -4.69 10.06
N ALA A 131 6.52 -3.76 9.35
CA ALA A 131 6.40 -2.33 9.64
C ALA A 131 5.05 -1.75 9.19
N TYR A 132 4.35 -2.45 8.25
CA TYR A 132 3.07 -2.07 7.66
C TYR A 132 2.16 -3.26 7.49
#